data_511047b63ae587e0a3e74e151e722c1e
#
_entry.id   511047b63ae587e0a3e74e151e722c1e
#
_cell.length_a   1.000
_cell.length_b   1.000
_cell.length_c   1.000
_cell.angle_alpha   90.00
_cell.angle_beta   90.00
_cell.angle_gamma   90.00
#
_symmetry.space_group_name_H-M   'P 1'
#
loop_
_entity.id
_entity.type
_entity.pdbx_description
1 polymer ?
#
loop_
_entity_poly.entity_id
_entity_poly.type
_entity_poly.pdbx_seq_one_letter_code
_entity_poly.pdbx_strand_id
1 'polypeptide(L)'
;MTTKKPAGNKPIDERCINTIRCLAMDAIQQANSGHPGAPMGLAPAGYVLWTRVMKHNPKNPRWFNRDRFVLSGGHASMLLYSLLHLTGYDLSLKDIQQFRQLNSKTPGHPEYGHTPGVETTTGPLGQGFA
;
A
#
# COMPACT_ATOMS: atom_id res chain seq x y z
N MET A 1 -23.53 29.53 -10.12
CA MET A 1 -22.72 28.41 -9.52
C MET A 1 -21.57 28.13 -10.47
N THR A 2 -20.38 28.62 -10.16
CA THR A 2 -19.17 28.34 -10.94
C THR A 2 -18.64 26.97 -10.53
N THR A 3 -18.84 25.97 -11.36
CA THR A 3 -18.22 24.63 -11.17
C THR A 3 -16.71 24.79 -11.34
N LYS A 4 -15.98 24.76 -10.25
CA LYS A 4 -14.52 24.65 -10.27
C LYS A 4 -14.16 23.39 -11.05
N LYS A 5 -13.51 23.55 -12.20
CA LYS A 5 -12.92 22.44 -12.97
C LYS A 5 -12.02 21.64 -12.00
N PRO A 6 -12.14 20.30 -11.91
CA PRO A 6 -11.25 19.53 -11.06
C PRO A 6 -9.80 19.83 -11.47
N ALA A 7 -8.96 20.15 -10.48
CA ALA A 7 -7.54 20.38 -10.74
C ALA A 7 -6.96 19.11 -11.37
N GLY A 8 -6.49 19.23 -12.61
CA GLY A 8 -5.79 18.13 -13.28
C GLY A 8 -4.63 17.62 -12.43
N ASN A 9 -4.31 16.34 -12.56
CA ASN A 9 -3.18 15.72 -11.85
C ASN A 9 -1.91 16.53 -12.11
N LYS A 10 -1.18 16.84 -11.04
CA LYS A 10 0.13 17.46 -11.17
C LYS A 10 1.12 16.40 -11.69
N PRO A 11 2.18 16.77 -12.43
CA PRO A 11 3.19 15.83 -12.91
C PRO A 11 3.78 14.96 -11.78
N ILE A 12 3.86 15.51 -10.56
CA ILE A 12 4.32 14.77 -9.37
C ILE A 12 3.34 13.67 -8.96
N ASP A 13 2.03 13.90 -9.07
CA ASP A 13 1.00 12.92 -8.72
C ASP A 13 1.14 11.68 -9.62
N GLU A 14 1.29 11.87 -10.92
CA GLU A 14 1.48 10.77 -11.88
C GLU A 14 2.76 10.00 -11.61
N ARG A 15 3.85 10.70 -11.29
CA ARG A 15 5.12 10.07 -10.94
C ARG A 15 4.97 9.22 -9.68
N CYS A 16 4.34 9.72 -8.63
CA CYS A 16 4.09 8.95 -7.41
C CYS A 16 3.23 7.72 -7.67
N ILE A 17 2.14 7.88 -8.41
CA ILE A 17 1.24 6.76 -8.77
C ILE A 17 2.00 5.70 -9.57
N ASN A 18 2.80 6.11 -10.56
CA ASN A 18 3.60 5.16 -11.34
C ASN A 18 4.70 4.51 -10.51
N THR A 19 5.28 5.19 -9.53
CA THR A 19 6.24 4.58 -8.60
C THR A 19 5.58 3.47 -7.77
N ILE A 20 4.36 3.67 -7.27
CA ILE A 20 3.59 2.62 -6.58
C ILE A 20 3.39 1.41 -7.50
N ARG A 21 3.02 1.64 -8.77
CA ARG A 21 2.82 0.59 -9.76
C ARG A 21 4.11 -0.18 -10.04
N CYS A 22 5.22 0.53 -10.29
CA CYS A 22 6.52 -0.09 -10.58
C CYS A 22 7.01 -0.93 -9.40
N LEU A 23 6.97 -0.41 -8.17
CA LEU A 23 7.35 -1.18 -6.98
C LEU A 23 6.56 -2.48 -6.85
N ALA A 24 5.25 -2.41 -7.09
CA ALA A 24 4.41 -3.61 -7.04
C ALA A 24 4.75 -4.62 -8.14
N MET A 25 4.93 -4.16 -9.36
CA MET A 25 5.31 -5.03 -10.49
C MET A 25 6.66 -5.70 -10.25
N ASP A 26 7.67 -4.93 -9.90
CA ASP A 26 9.04 -5.42 -9.72
C ASP A 26 9.12 -6.46 -8.60
N ALA A 27 8.48 -6.20 -7.46
CA ALA A 27 8.47 -7.13 -6.34
C ALA A 27 7.72 -8.44 -6.67
N ILE A 28 6.57 -8.34 -7.35
CA ILE A 28 5.79 -9.51 -7.79
C ILE A 28 6.57 -10.30 -8.83
N GLN A 29 7.20 -9.63 -9.79
CA GLN A 29 8.03 -10.28 -10.80
C GLN A 29 9.25 -10.97 -10.19
N GLN A 30 9.92 -10.32 -9.25
CA GLN A 30 11.06 -10.91 -8.54
C GLN A 30 10.66 -12.14 -7.74
N ALA A 31 9.52 -12.10 -7.06
CA ALA A 31 8.99 -13.24 -6.33
C ALA A 31 8.46 -14.37 -7.24
N ASN A 32 8.29 -14.10 -8.53
CA ASN A 32 7.61 -14.96 -9.50
C ASN A 32 6.25 -15.47 -8.99
N SER A 33 5.59 -14.67 -8.15
CA SER A 33 4.34 -15.00 -7.46
C SER A 33 3.66 -13.74 -6.94
N GLY A 34 2.35 -13.61 -7.15
CA GLY A 34 1.57 -12.48 -6.63
C GLY A 34 0.50 -12.01 -7.60
N HIS A 35 -0.16 -10.91 -7.24
CA HIS A 35 -1.33 -10.38 -7.94
C HIS A 35 -1.08 -8.92 -8.35
N PRO A 36 -0.67 -8.64 -9.59
CA PRO A 36 -0.34 -7.27 -10.01
C PRO A 36 -1.58 -6.41 -10.32
N GLY A 37 -2.70 -7.02 -10.71
CA GLY A 37 -3.88 -6.29 -11.23
C GLY A 37 -4.43 -5.25 -10.27
N ALA A 38 -4.69 -5.64 -9.02
CA ALA A 38 -5.25 -4.73 -8.02
C ALA A 38 -4.27 -3.60 -7.63
N PRO A 39 -2.98 -3.85 -7.36
CA PRO A 39 -2.00 -2.78 -7.17
C PRO A 39 -1.93 -1.79 -8.33
N MET A 40 -1.95 -2.29 -9.56
CA MET A 40 -1.93 -1.45 -10.77
C MET A 40 -3.16 -0.55 -10.88
N GLY A 41 -4.35 -1.12 -10.68
CA GLY A 41 -5.62 -0.42 -10.82
C GLY A 41 -5.91 0.56 -9.68
N LEU A 42 -5.54 0.19 -8.45
CA LEU A 42 -5.85 0.96 -7.24
C LEU A 42 -4.75 1.96 -6.84
N ALA A 43 -3.60 1.99 -7.51
CA ALA A 43 -2.53 2.93 -7.19
C ALA A 43 -2.99 4.39 -7.10
N PRO A 44 -3.83 4.92 -8.02
CA PRO A 44 -4.34 6.29 -7.91
C PRO A 44 -5.18 6.52 -6.65
N ALA A 45 -6.07 5.57 -6.33
CA ALA A 45 -6.91 5.65 -5.13
C ALA A 45 -6.06 5.59 -3.86
N GLY A 46 -5.12 4.65 -3.79
CA GLY A 46 -4.16 4.55 -2.69
C GLY A 46 -3.37 5.83 -2.50
N TYR A 47 -2.82 6.38 -3.58
CA TYR A 47 -2.09 7.65 -3.55
C TYR A 47 -2.92 8.79 -2.94
N VAL A 48 -4.15 8.98 -3.41
CA VAL A 48 -5.03 10.05 -2.91
C VAL A 48 -5.38 9.85 -1.43
N LEU A 49 -5.73 8.63 -1.03
CA LEU A 49 -6.05 8.32 0.36
C LEU A 49 -4.88 8.64 1.29
N TRP A 50 -3.69 8.16 0.97
CA TRP A 50 -2.50 8.28 1.82
C TRP A 50 -1.88 9.67 1.84
N THR A 51 -2.06 10.48 0.79
CA THR A 51 -1.44 11.80 0.70
C THR A 51 -2.38 12.97 0.98
N ARG A 52 -3.71 12.76 0.88
CA ARG A 52 -4.68 13.88 0.96
C ARG A 52 -5.80 13.67 1.96
N VAL A 53 -6.05 12.43 2.40
CA VAL A 53 -7.22 12.11 3.23
C VAL A 53 -6.80 11.57 4.58
N MET A 54 -5.98 10.53 4.61
CA MET A 54 -5.63 9.81 5.84
C MET A 54 -4.70 10.60 6.76
N LYS A 55 -5.01 10.57 8.04
CA LYS A 55 -4.12 11.01 9.11
C LYS A 55 -3.31 9.83 9.60
N HIS A 56 -2.03 9.81 9.30
CA HIS A 56 -1.13 8.75 9.72
C HIS A 56 0.23 9.33 10.14
N ASN A 57 0.99 8.57 10.94
CA ASN A 57 2.33 8.96 11.36
C ASN A 57 3.28 7.75 11.23
N PRO A 58 4.11 7.69 10.20
CA PRO A 58 5.04 6.58 9.97
C PRO A 58 6.04 6.38 11.11
N LYS A 59 6.42 7.46 11.82
CA LYS A 59 7.33 7.41 12.98
C LYS A 59 6.64 6.91 14.26
N ASN A 60 5.31 6.95 14.31
CA ASN A 60 4.50 6.40 15.38
C ASN A 60 3.29 5.63 14.80
N PRO A 61 3.52 4.45 14.23
CA PRO A 61 2.47 3.68 13.53
C PRO A 61 1.36 3.21 14.46
N ARG A 62 1.54 3.31 15.78
CA ARG A 62 0.53 2.99 16.79
C ARG A 62 -0.15 4.22 17.38
N TRP A 63 0.05 5.39 16.81
CA TRP A 63 -0.61 6.60 17.25
C TRP A 63 -2.13 6.40 17.37
N PHE A 64 -2.68 6.68 18.56
CA PHE A 64 -4.07 6.35 18.88
C PHE A 64 -5.07 7.00 17.93
N ASN A 65 -4.88 8.27 17.59
CA ASN A 65 -5.81 9.06 16.75
C ASN A 65 -5.45 9.02 15.25
N ARG A 66 -4.82 7.96 14.79
CA ARG A 66 -4.58 7.74 13.35
C ARG A 66 -5.80 7.18 12.67
N ASP A 67 -5.93 7.43 11.39
CA ASP A 67 -6.82 6.67 10.52
C ASP A 67 -6.22 5.27 10.27
N ARG A 68 -7.08 4.27 10.16
CA ARG A 68 -6.69 2.88 9.97
C ARG A 68 -7.08 2.40 8.58
N PHE A 69 -6.09 2.04 7.80
CA PHE A 69 -6.32 1.49 6.48
C PHE A 69 -6.38 -0.03 6.55
N VAL A 70 -7.50 -0.59 6.10
CA VAL A 70 -7.70 -2.04 5.99
C VAL A 70 -7.79 -2.42 4.52
N LEU A 71 -6.83 -3.24 4.07
CA LEU A 71 -6.83 -3.80 2.73
C LEU A 71 -7.67 -5.08 2.72
N SER A 72 -8.98 -4.97 2.47
CA SER A 72 -9.90 -6.12 2.45
C SER A 72 -9.48 -7.19 1.44
N GLY A 73 -9.12 -6.80 0.24
CA GLY A 73 -8.52 -7.70 -0.76
C GLY A 73 -7.04 -7.94 -0.47
N GLY A 74 -6.72 -8.76 0.54
CA GLY A 74 -5.34 -8.98 1.01
C GLY A 74 -4.37 -9.49 -0.06
N HIS A 75 -4.87 -10.08 -1.15
CA HIS A 75 -4.06 -10.46 -2.32
C HIS A 75 -3.40 -9.25 -3.01
N ALA A 76 -3.94 -8.04 -2.82
CA ALA A 76 -3.33 -6.79 -3.31
C ALA A 76 -2.23 -6.24 -2.39
N SER A 77 -1.63 -7.07 -1.54
CA SER A 77 -0.69 -6.70 -0.48
C SER A 77 0.43 -5.77 -0.95
N MET A 78 0.94 -5.93 -2.16
CA MET A 78 1.96 -5.05 -2.71
C MET A 78 1.52 -3.60 -2.90
N LEU A 79 0.22 -3.31 -3.05
CA LEU A 79 -0.27 -1.94 -2.98
C LEU A 79 0.00 -1.33 -1.60
N LEU A 80 -0.37 -2.05 -0.54
CA LEU A 80 -0.17 -1.59 0.83
C LEU A 80 1.32 -1.44 1.16
N TYR A 81 2.13 -2.44 0.82
CA TYR A 81 3.58 -2.38 1.09
C TYR A 81 4.27 -1.23 0.36
N SER A 82 3.91 -0.97 -0.89
CA SER A 82 4.43 0.18 -1.65
C SER A 82 4.04 1.51 -0.99
N LEU A 83 2.80 1.63 -0.52
CA LEU A 83 2.33 2.83 0.18
C LEU A 83 3.06 3.02 1.52
N LEU A 84 3.20 1.96 2.32
CA LEU A 84 3.94 2.00 3.59
C LEU A 84 5.40 2.40 3.39
N HIS A 85 6.09 1.80 2.41
CA HIS A 85 7.46 2.14 2.07
C HIS A 85 7.60 3.61 1.66
N LEU A 86 6.81 4.06 0.69
CA LEU A 86 6.93 5.41 0.13
C LEU A 86 6.51 6.51 1.12
N THR A 87 5.69 6.20 2.09
CA THR A 87 5.26 7.15 3.13
C THR A 87 6.15 7.14 4.37
N GLY A 88 7.19 6.31 4.41
CA GLY A 88 8.25 6.36 5.41
C GLY A 88 8.03 5.49 6.66
N TYR A 89 7.18 4.47 6.58
CA TYR A 89 7.13 3.43 7.60
C TYR A 89 8.44 2.61 7.60
N ASP A 90 8.69 1.87 8.68
CA ASP A 90 9.86 0.99 8.80
C ASP A 90 9.72 -0.25 7.89
N LEU A 91 9.71 0.02 6.60
CA LEU A 91 9.67 -0.97 5.54
C LEU A 91 10.61 -0.53 4.41
N SER A 92 11.79 -1.11 4.36
CA SER A 92 12.83 -0.74 3.42
C SER A 92 12.59 -1.30 2.01
N LEU A 93 13.31 -0.77 1.02
CA LEU A 93 13.30 -1.34 -0.33
C LEU A 93 13.80 -2.80 -0.33
N LYS A 94 14.74 -3.14 0.55
CA LYS A 94 15.21 -4.53 0.73
C LYS A 94 14.09 -5.45 1.22
N ASP A 95 13.23 -4.95 2.12
CA ASP A 95 12.06 -5.71 2.57
C ASP A 95 11.06 -5.91 1.42
N ILE A 96 10.85 -4.91 0.57
CA ILE A 96 10.02 -5.02 -0.65
C ILE A 96 10.58 -6.09 -1.60
N GLN A 97 11.89 -6.14 -1.80
CA GLN A 97 12.56 -7.14 -2.64
C GLN A 97 12.44 -8.56 -2.09
N GLN A 98 12.12 -8.72 -0.81
CA GLN A 98 11.87 -10.00 -0.17
C GLN A 98 10.38 -10.39 -0.15
N PHE A 99 9.57 -9.81 -1.01
CA PHE A 99 8.14 -10.12 -1.11
C PHE A 99 7.91 -11.63 -1.25
N ARG A 100 7.03 -12.19 -0.42
CA ARG A 100 6.69 -13.61 -0.35
C ARG A 100 7.85 -14.56 -0.01
N GLN A 101 8.99 -14.04 0.44
CA GLN A 101 10.05 -14.92 0.91
C GLN A 101 9.82 -15.30 2.38
N LEU A 102 10.33 -16.47 2.78
CA LEU A 102 10.21 -16.95 4.13
C LEU A 102 10.81 -15.95 5.14
N ASN A 103 10.10 -15.66 6.21
CA ASN A 103 10.47 -14.70 7.26
C ASN A 103 10.63 -13.24 6.79
N SER A 104 10.15 -12.88 5.59
CA SER A 104 10.18 -11.50 5.15
C SER A 104 9.13 -10.64 5.85
N LYS A 105 9.37 -9.32 5.94
CA LYS A 105 8.36 -8.35 6.41
C LYS A 105 7.19 -8.17 5.43
N THR A 106 7.25 -8.78 4.25
CA THR A 106 6.27 -8.59 3.17
C THR A 106 5.65 -9.92 2.73
N PRO A 107 4.89 -10.58 3.60
CA PRO A 107 4.18 -11.82 3.25
C PRO A 107 3.18 -11.58 2.12
N GLY A 108 2.72 -12.66 1.48
CA GLY A 108 1.81 -12.60 0.34
C GLY A 108 0.46 -11.94 0.62
N HIS A 109 0.03 -11.96 1.88
CA HIS A 109 -1.14 -11.25 2.41
C HIS A 109 -0.73 -10.48 3.66
N PRO A 110 -1.30 -9.28 3.92
CA PRO A 110 -0.92 -8.50 5.09
C PRO A 110 -1.21 -9.24 6.40
N GLU A 111 -0.25 -9.21 7.32
CA GLU A 111 -0.35 -9.84 8.64
C GLU A 111 -0.17 -8.78 9.74
N TYR A 112 -1.14 -8.71 10.65
CA TYR A 112 -1.07 -7.80 11.79
C TYR A 112 0.13 -8.12 12.69
N GLY A 113 0.86 -7.09 13.08
CA GLY A 113 2.05 -7.23 13.92
C GLY A 113 3.32 -7.66 13.19
N HIS A 114 3.23 -8.04 11.90
CA HIS A 114 4.37 -8.47 11.10
C HIS A 114 5.02 -7.30 10.35
N THR A 115 4.21 -6.48 9.68
CA THR A 115 4.67 -5.29 8.97
C THR A 115 4.21 -4.03 9.71
N PRO A 116 5.10 -3.07 10.03
CA PRO A 116 4.69 -1.80 10.63
C PRO A 116 3.69 -1.06 9.76
N GLY A 117 2.54 -0.66 10.34
CA GLY A 117 1.46 0.04 9.62
C GLY A 117 0.37 -0.87 9.07
N VAL A 118 0.51 -2.18 9.14
CA VAL A 118 -0.57 -3.13 8.87
C VAL A 118 -1.51 -3.20 10.07
N GLU A 119 -2.78 -2.87 9.87
CA GLU A 119 -3.77 -2.72 10.94
C GLU A 119 -4.54 -4.01 11.24
N THR A 120 -4.63 -4.91 10.28
CA THR A 120 -5.31 -6.21 10.45
C THR A 120 -4.77 -7.24 9.45
N THR A 121 -4.82 -8.49 9.84
CA THR A 121 -4.54 -9.61 8.94
C THR A 121 -5.69 -9.76 7.96
N THR A 122 -5.39 -9.79 6.67
CA THR A 122 -6.35 -10.05 5.61
C THR A 122 -5.82 -11.15 4.69
N GLY A 123 -6.70 -11.80 3.96
CA GLY A 123 -6.29 -12.94 3.13
C GLY A 123 -7.31 -13.22 2.03
N PRO A 124 -8.12 -14.28 2.12
CA PRO A 124 -9.15 -14.60 1.14
C PRO A 124 -10.04 -13.41 0.86
N LEU A 125 -10.52 -13.31 -0.38
CA LEU A 125 -11.36 -12.22 -0.84
C LEU A 125 -12.60 -12.02 0.06
N GLY A 126 -12.82 -10.78 0.49
CA GLY A 126 -13.96 -10.38 1.31
C GLY A 126 -13.80 -10.56 2.83
N GLN A 127 -12.75 -11.21 3.32
CA GLN A 127 -12.55 -11.42 4.76
C GLN A 127 -11.94 -10.22 5.50
N GLY A 128 -11.49 -9.21 4.80
CA GLY A 128 -10.93 -8.01 5.44
C GLY A 128 -11.95 -7.14 6.15
N PHE A 129 -13.24 -7.44 6.01
CA PHE A 129 -14.34 -6.65 6.54
C PHE A 129 -15.42 -7.50 7.24
N ALA A 130 -15.19 -8.77 7.46
CA ALA A 130 -16.11 -9.65 8.17
C ALA A 130 -15.77 -9.76 9.65
#